data_eb180509e9000080f78bb9f154e5d4a3
#
_entry.id   eb180509e9000080f78bb9f154e5d4a3
#
_cell.length_a   1.000
_cell.length_b   1.000
_cell.length_c   1.000
_cell.angle_alpha   90.00
_cell.angle_beta   90.00
_cell.angle_gamma   90.00
#
_symmetry.space_group_name_H-M   'P 1'
#
loop_
_entity.id
_entity.type
_entity.pdbx_description
1 polymer ?
#
loop_
_entity_poly.entity_id
_entity_poly.type
_entity_poly.pdbx_seq_one_letter_code
_entity_poly.pdbx_strand_id
1 'polypeptide(L)'
;EKDFIFRGPLVRRMSAEQFVDAVSTLTGKWKSSPAKKIKFDGANLDKKKQTNIPEAKWIWSSSKAAKSVDPGTSYFRKTFQLSSKPKTADVIVTADNSFVLMVNQRNGIAGNNWQEPKFRNLSDRFKAGGNLITVLATNDGEGKSPAGFWLGVRFQFEDGSTREIVSDSSWKV
;
A
#
# COMPACT_ATOMS: atom_id res chain seq x y z
N GLU A 1 -46.85 -34.66 -12.60
CA GLU A 1 -46.24 -33.41 -13.05
C GLU A 1 -45.53 -32.81 -11.85
N LYS A 2 -44.21 -32.60 -11.97
CA LYS A 2 -43.43 -31.89 -10.95
C LYS A 2 -43.49 -30.42 -11.29
N ASP A 3 -44.09 -29.62 -10.42
CA ASP A 3 -44.10 -28.18 -10.56
C ASP A 3 -42.66 -27.62 -10.59
N PHE A 4 -42.34 -26.99 -11.68
CA PHE A 4 -41.06 -26.27 -11.85
C PHE A 4 -41.11 -24.98 -11.03
N ILE A 5 -40.44 -24.97 -9.88
CA ILE A 5 -40.28 -23.75 -9.06
C ILE A 5 -39.02 -23.01 -9.57
N PHE A 6 -39.23 -21.90 -10.27
CA PHE A 6 -38.16 -21.01 -10.65
C PHE A 6 -37.57 -20.35 -9.38
N ARG A 7 -36.41 -20.82 -8.97
CA ARG A 7 -35.62 -20.13 -7.95
C ARG A 7 -34.70 -19.13 -8.67
N GLY A 8 -35.12 -17.89 -8.74
CA GLY A 8 -34.29 -16.80 -9.27
C GLY A 8 -32.96 -16.71 -8.56
N PRO A 9 -31.95 -16.13 -9.19
CA PRO A 9 -30.63 -15.95 -8.57
C PRO A 9 -30.76 -15.12 -7.30
N LEU A 10 -30.07 -15.55 -6.24
CA LEU A 10 -30.01 -14.80 -5.00
C LEU A 10 -29.40 -13.43 -5.28
N VAL A 11 -30.17 -12.37 -5.02
CA VAL A 11 -29.72 -10.99 -5.17
C VAL A 11 -28.62 -10.75 -4.13
N ARG A 12 -27.36 -10.64 -4.58
CA ARG A 12 -26.23 -10.22 -3.73
C ARG A 12 -26.01 -8.71 -3.93
N ARG A 13 -25.74 -8.00 -2.85
CA ARG A 13 -25.28 -6.61 -2.95
C ARG A 13 -23.93 -6.58 -3.67
N MET A 14 -23.83 -5.84 -4.74
CA MET A 14 -22.56 -5.56 -5.39
C MET A 14 -21.74 -4.59 -4.53
N SER A 15 -20.43 -4.75 -4.50
CA SER A 15 -19.54 -3.68 -3.99
C SER A 15 -19.63 -2.45 -4.91
N ALA A 16 -19.26 -1.29 -4.41
CA ALA A 16 -19.26 -0.07 -5.22
C ALA A 16 -18.37 -0.22 -6.48
N GLU A 17 -17.29 -0.98 -6.39
CA GLU A 17 -16.39 -1.28 -7.49
C GLU A 17 -17.05 -2.19 -8.52
N GLN A 18 -17.68 -3.28 -8.08
CA GLN A 18 -18.42 -4.17 -8.96
C GLN A 18 -19.56 -3.45 -9.71
N PHE A 19 -20.22 -2.50 -9.04
CA PHE A 19 -21.25 -1.67 -9.66
C PHE A 19 -20.64 -0.75 -10.73
N VAL A 20 -19.52 -0.09 -10.44
CA VAL A 20 -18.81 0.78 -11.38
C VAL A 20 -18.33 -0.03 -12.60
N ASP A 21 -17.77 -1.21 -12.38
CA ASP A 21 -17.31 -2.09 -13.45
C ASP A 21 -18.47 -2.59 -14.32
N ALA A 22 -19.60 -2.97 -13.72
CA ALA A 22 -20.80 -3.38 -14.44
C ALA A 22 -21.35 -2.24 -15.29
N VAL A 23 -21.46 -1.02 -14.75
CA VAL A 23 -21.90 0.17 -15.48
C VAL A 23 -20.93 0.52 -16.60
N SER A 24 -19.63 0.44 -16.36
CA SER A 24 -18.59 0.70 -17.36
C SER A 24 -18.66 -0.29 -18.52
N THR A 25 -18.89 -1.57 -18.21
CA THR A 25 -19.07 -2.62 -19.24
C THR A 25 -20.30 -2.38 -20.09
N LEU A 26 -21.42 -2.01 -19.49
CA LEU A 26 -22.68 -1.76 -20.18
C LEU A 26 -22.68 -0.48 -21.02
N THR A 27 -22.00 0.55 -20.56
CA THR A 27 -21.99 1.87 -21.22
C THR A 27 -20.82 2.09 -22.17
N GLY A 28 -19.84 1.19 -22.18
CA GLY A 28 -18.58 1.33 -22.92
C GLY A 28 -17.70 2.51 -22.46
N LYS A 29 -18.11 3.20 -21.39
CA LYS A 29 -17.39 4.35 -20.83
C LYS A 29 -16.61 3.91 -19.61
N TRP A 30 -15.40 3.46 -19.83
CA TRP A 30 -14.45 3.26 -18.74
C TRP A 30 -14.02 4.63 -18.21
N LYS A 31 -14.43 4.96 -17.00
CA LYS A 31 -13.77 6.03 -16.27
C LYS A 31 -12.38 5.51 -15.90
N SER A 32 -11.38 5.83 -16.72
CA SER A 32 -10.01 5.84 -16.24
C SER A 32 -9.92 6.96 -15.19
N SER A 33 -10.24 6.63 -13.94
CA SER A 33 -9.81 7.51 -12.85
C SER A 33 -8.29 7.53 -12.94
N PRO A 34 -7.65 8.70 -13.11
CA PRO A 34 -6.23 8.79 -12.86
C PRO A 34 -6.01 8.19 -11.47
N ALA A 35 -4.96 7.37 -11.33
CA ALA A 35 -4.66 6.61 -10.11
C ALA A 35 -5.15 7.38 -8.89
N LYS A 36 -6.14 6.83 -8.18
CA LYS A 36 -6.86 7.55 -7.11
C LYS A 36 -5.83 8.25 -6.26
N LYS A 37 -5.87 9.58 -6.22
CA LYS A 37 -5.11 10.32 -5.21
C LYS A 37 -5.62 9.82 -3.89
N ILE A 38 -4.76 9.10 -3.15
CA ILE A 38 -5.11 8.60 -1.82
C ILE A 38 -5.46 9.83 -1.00
N LYS A 39 -6.74 9.98 -0.63
CA LYS A 39 -7.14 11.03 0.30
C LYS A 39 -6.80 10.55 1.69
N PHE A 40 -5.81 11.17 2.30
CA PHE A 40 -5.38 10.88 3.68
C PHE A 40 -6.29 11.56 4.72
N ASP A 41 -7.59 11.49 4.56
CA ASP A 41 -8.57 12.25 5.35
C ASP A 41 -8.75 11.71 6.79
N GLY A 42 -8.10 10.63 7.18
CA GLY A 42 -8.34 9.96 8.45
C GLY A 42 -7.26 10.06 9.52
N ALA A 43 -6.06 10.53 9.19
CA ALA A 43 -5.05 10.79 10.19
C ALA A 43 -4.97 12.30 10.46
N ASN A 44 -4.90 12.71 11.72
CA ASN A 44 -4.54 14.08 12.13
C ASN A 44 -3.12 14.43 11.66
N LEU A 45 -2.92 14.40 10.35
CA LEU A 45 -1.73 14.90 9.70
C LEU A 45 -1.93 16.39 9.52
N ASP A 46 -1.14 17.21 10.18
CA ASP A 46 -1.05 18.62 9.88
C ASP A 46 -1.04 18.81 8.37
N LYS A 47 -1.94 19.67 7.85
CA LYS A 47 -2.07 19.94 6.40
C LYS A 47 -0.72 20.28 5.74
N LYS A 48 0.24 20.81 6.50
CA LYS A 48 1.62 21.06 6.08
C LYS A 48 2.44 19.78 5.82
N LYS A 49 2.11 18.64 6.45
CA LYS A 49 2.79 17.36 6.22
C LYS A 49 2.24 16.59 5.01
N GLN A 50 1.01 16.86 4.59
CA GLN A 50 0.38 16.19 3.44
C GLN A 50 1.00 16.59 2.09
N THR A 51 1.62 17.76 1.98
CA THR A 51 2.20 18.26 0.74
C THR A 51 3.55 17.61 0.37
N ASN A 52 4.08 16.75 1.22
CA ASN A 52 5.41 16.18 1.12
C ASN A 52 5.43 14.64 1.12
N ILE A 53 4.43 14.00 0.50
CA ILE A 53 4.41 12.54 0.33
C ILE A 53 5.42 12.18 -0.77
N PRO A 54 6.36 11.28 -0.50
CA PRO A 54 7.32 10.82 -1.51
C PRO A 54 6.61 10.22 -2.73
N GLU A 55 7.19 10.39 -3.92
CA GLU A 55 6.73 9.75 -5.15
C GLU A 55 7.05 8.25 -5.14
N ALA A 56 6.24 7.48 -4.42
CA ALA A 56 6.35 6.03 -4.35
C ALA A 56 5.47 5.36 -5.42
N LYS A 57 5.85 4.14 -5.80
CA LYS A 57 5.10 3.30 -6.73
C LYS A 57 4.48 2.13 -6.00
N TRP A 58 3.30 1.70 -6.44
CA TRP A 58 2.78 0.41 -6.06
C TRP A 58 3.66 -0.68 -6.66
N ILE A 59 4.15 -1.60 -5.83
CA ILE A 59 4.99 -2.73 -6.24
C ILE A 59 4.43 -4.04 -5.71
N TRP A 60 4.70 -5.13 -6.44
CA TRP A 60 4.36 -6.50 -6.04
C TRP A 60 5.34 -7.49 -6.67
N SER A 61 5.26 -8.75 -6.27
CA SER A 61 6.08 -9.86 -6.82
C SER A 61 5.73 -10.23 -8.27
N SER A 62 4.64 -9.71 -8.81
CA SER A 62 4.15 -9.99 -10.17
C SER A 62 3.84 -8.71 -10.92
N SER A 63 4.23 -8.63 -12.18
CA SER A 63 3.83 -7.53 -13.09
C SER A 63 2.33 -7.49 -13.39
N LYS A 64 1.60 -8.57 -13.12
CA LYS A 64 0.15 -8.66 -13.28
C LYS A 64 -0.63 -8.15 -12.08
N ALA A 65 0.04 -7.77 -11.00
CA ALA A 65 -0.58 -7.45 -9.73
C ALA A 65 -1.58 -6.28 -9.78
N ALA A 66 -1.38 -5.33 -10.66
CA ALA A 66 -2.33 -4.23 -10.86
C ALA A 66 -3.71 -4.69 -11.38
N LYS A 67 -3.79 -5.89 -11.93
CA LYS A 67 -5.03 -6.46 -12.48
C LYS A 67 -5.53 -7.62 -11.62
N SER A 68 -4.71 -8.65 -11.45
CA SER A 68 -5.15 -9.89 -10.82
C SER A 68 -3.98 -10.82 -10.51
N VAL A 69 -3.81 -11.18 -9.24
CA VAL A 69 -2.88 -12.21 -8.77
C VAL A 69 -3.58 -13.10 -7.77
N ASP A 70 -3.06 -14.31 -7.60
CA ASP A 70 -3.57 -15.24 -6.61
C ASP A 70 -3.39 -14.66 -5.19
N PRO A 71 -4.26 -15.02 -4.23
CA PRO A 71 -4.04 -14.74 -2.83
C PRO A 71 -2.68 -15.27 -2.37
N GLY A 72 -2.04 -14.54 -1.48
CA GLY A 72 -0.75 -14.96 -0.95
C GLY A 72 0.05 -13.78 -0.38
N THR A 73 1.24 -14.12 0.09
CA THR A 73 2.12 -13.18 0.79
C THR A 73 3.40 -12.95 -0.01
N SER A 74 3.78 -11.68 -0.13
CA SER A 74 5.06 -11.26 -0.72
C SER A 74 5.94 -10.60 0.32
N TYR A 75 7.25 -10.90 0.24
CA TYR A 75 8.27 -10.38 1.15
C TYR A 75 9.12 -9.35 0.43
N PHE A 76 9.06 -8.12 0.88
CA PHE A 76 9.82 -7.01 0.31
C PHE A 76 10.96 -6.62 1.23
N ARG A 77 12.11 -6.27 0.65
CA ARG A 77 13.25 -5.75 1.40
C ARG A 77 13.98 -4.63 0.66
N LYS A 78 14.43 -3.65 1.42
CA LYS A 78 15.28 -2.56 0.94
C LYS A 78 16.43 -2.33 1.92
N THR A 79 17.66 -2.43 1.41
CA THR A 79 18.87 -2.05 2.15
C THR A 79 19.37 -0.71 1.64
N PHE A 80 19.86 0.12 2.55
CA PHE A 80 20.43 1.43 2.21
C PHE A 80 21.33 1.94 3.33
N GLN A 81 22.15 2.96 3.03
CA GLN A 81 23.05 3.58 3.97
C GLN A 81 22.52 4.97 4.36
N LEU A 82 22.66 5.39 5.61
CA LEU A 82 22.44 6.76 6.03
C LEU A 82 23.77 7.34 6.51
N SER A 83 24.06 8.60 6.15
CA SER A 83 25.27 9.30 6.57
C SER A 83 25.33 9.53 8.08
N SER A 84 24.18 9.79 8.69
CA SER A 84 24.03 10.01 10.13
C SER A 84 22.70 9.44 10.62
N LYS A 85 22.50 9.40 11.94
CA LYS A 85 21.20 9.06 12.52
C LYS A 85 20.19 10.15 12.19
N PRO A 86 19.01 9.84 11.67
CA PRO A 86 18.02 10.86 11.35
C PRO A 86 17.39 11.45 12.62
N LYS A 87 17.11 12.76 12.58
CA LYS A 87 16.32 13.46 13.59
C LYS A 87 14.86 13.03 13.53
N THR A 88 14.30 12.95 12.31
CA THR A 88 12.97 12.38 12.06
C THR A 88 13.03 11.37 10.92
N ALA A 89 12.16 10.37 10.97
CA ALA A 89 11.93 9.42 9.90
C ALA A 89 10.43 9.18 9.79
N ASP A 90 9.78 10.00 8.96
CA ASP A 90 8.35 9.94 8.75
C ASP A 90 8.04 8.88 7.70
N VAL A 91 7.39 7.80 8.16
CA VAL A 91 7.03 6.64 7.34
C VAL A 91 5.54 6.69 7.06
N ILE A 92 5.19 6.54 5.78
CA ILE A 92 3.82 6.33 5.34
C ILE A 92 3.78 5.05 4.52
N VAL A 93 2.84 4.17 4.81
CA VAL A 93 2.79 2.83 4.23
C VAL A 93 1.38 2.28 4.15
N THR A 94 1.12 1.55 3.08
CA THR A 94 -0.11 0.77 2.92
C THR A 94 0.15 -0.45 2.03
N ALA A 95 -0.73 -1.44 2.11
CA ALA A 95 -0.76 -2.57 1.19
C ALA A 95 -2.18 -3.10 1.03
N ASP A 96 -2.45 -3.69 -0.10
CA ASP A 96 -3.69 -4.38 -0.40
C ASP A 96 -3.45 -5.90 -0.30
N ASN A 97 -3.97 -6.58 0.76
CA ASN A 97 -4.91 -6.12 1.79
C ASN A 97 -4.25 -5.73 3.11
N SER A 98 -3.17 -6.42 3.52
CA SER A 98 -2.55 -6.22 4.83
C SER A 98 -1.01 -6.18 4.75
N PHE A 99 -0.38 -5.63 5.77
CA PHE A 99 1.07 -5.62 5.84
C PHE A 99 1.61 -5.56 7.28
N VAL A 100 2.85 -6.04 7.41
CA VAL A 100 3.70 -5.82 8.59
C VAL A 100 5.04 -5.27 8.11
N LEU A 101 5.40 -4.09 8.59
CA LEU A 101 6.67 -3.43 8.30
C LEU A 101 7.60 -3.53 9.51
N MET A 102 8.84 -3.90 9.26
CA MET A 102 9.92 -3.88 10.25
C MET A 102 11.10 -3.05 9.75
N VAL A 103 11.78 -2.40 10.68
CA VAL A 103 13.02 -1.65 10.43
C VAL A 103 14.12 -2.23 11.30
N ASN A 104 15.23 -2.65 10.69
CA ASN A 104 16.37 -3.23 11.39
C ASN A 104 15.96 -4.36 12.35
N GLN A 105 15.06 -5.25 11.89
CA GLN A 105 14.50 -6.39 12.63
C GLN A 105 13.64 -6.00 13.86
N ARG A 106 13.25 -4.73 13.97
CA ARG A 106 12.38 -4.24 15.04
C ARG A 106 11.02 -3.88 14.47
N ASN A 107 9.94 -4.22 15.18
CA ASN A 107 8.58 -3.91 14.76
C ASN A 107 8.40 -2.41 14.51
N GLY A 108 7.80 -2.09 13.38
CA GLY A 108 7.52 -0.73 12.94
C GLY A 108 6.01 -0.44 12.91
N ILE A 109 5.37 -0.80 11.81
CA ILE A 109 3.96 -0.47 11.52
C ILE A 109 3.28 -1.70 10.94
N ALA A 110 2.01 -1.90 11.27
CA ALA A 110 1.14 -2.89 10.62
C ALA A 110 -0.19 -2.23 10.22
N GLY A 111 -0.83 -2.79 9.20
CA GLY A 111 -2.14 -2.35 8.72
C GLY A 111 -2.84 -3.43 7.92
N ASN A 112 -4.17 -3.33 7.82
CA ASN A 112 -5.05 -4.30 7.16
C ASN A 112 -6.13 -3.62 6.31
N ASN A 113 -5.93 -2.38 5.93
CA ASN A 113 -6.82 -1.63 5.07
C ASN A 113 -5.99 -0.70 4.16
N TRP A 114 -5.95 -0.98 2.86
CA TRP A 114 -5.18 -0.21 1.90
C TRP A 114 -5.71 1.23 1.73
N GLN A 115 -6.98 1.47 2.03
CA GLN A 115 -7.61 2.78 1.97
C GLN A 115 -7.24 3.68 3.15
N GLU A 116 -6.63 3.10 4.19
CA GLU A 116 -6.18 3.78 5.40
C GLU A 116 -4.66 3.67 5.58
N PRO A 117 -3.85 4.37 4.78
CA PRO A 117 -2.41 4.36 4.94
C PRO A 117 -2.02 4.70 6.37
N LYS A 118 -1.06 3.97 6.90
CA LYS A 118 -0.55 4.20 8.24
C LYS A 118 0.63 5.14 8.19
N PHE A 119 0.64 6.10 9.11
CA PHE A 119 1.73 7.06 9.28
C PHE A 119 2.36 6.90 10.67
N ARG A 120 3.70 6.92 10.72
CA ARG A 120 4.44 6.91 11.97
C ARG A 120 5.83 7.51 11.81
N ASN A 121 6.30 8.27 12.80
CA ASN A 121 7.72 8.57 12.91
C ASN A 121 8.44 7.38 13.53
N LEU A 122 9.47 6.87 12.86
CA LEU A 122 10.28 5.72 13.26
C LEU A 122 11.77 6.07 13.40
N SER A 123 12.12 7.32 13.72
CA SER A 123 13.52 7.76 13.83
C SER A 123 14.35 6.93 14.82
N ASP A 124 13.71 6.39 15.86
CA ASP A 124 14.35 5.50 16.84
C ASP A 124 14.71 4.11 16.31
N ARG A 125 14.21 3.75 15.12
CA ARG A 125 14.48 2.47 14.44
C ARG A 125 15.63 2.55 13.46
N PHE A 126 15.98 3.76 13.00
CA PHE A 126 17.06 4.00 12.04
C PHE A 126 18.36 4.44 12.71
N LYS A 127 19.48 4.15 12.06
CA LYS A 127 20.83 4.46 12.54
C LYS A 127 21.70 5.00 11.43
N ALA A 128 22.83 5.61 11.78
CA ALA A 128 23.92 5.87 10.85
C ALA A 128 24.44 4.54 10.27
N GLY A 129 24.88 4.55 9.01
CA GLY A 129 25.34 3.36 8.30
C GLY A 129 24.20 2.52 7.73
N GLY A 130 24.37 1.21 7.72
CA GLY A 130 23.47 0.25 7.10
C GLY A 130 22.11 0.15 7.78
N ASN A 131 21.05 0.24 6.98
CA ASN A 131 19.67 0.05 7.42
C ASN A 131 18.95 -0.93 6.49
N LEU A 132 17.97 -1.62 7.05
CA LEU A 132 17.12 -2.59 6.37
C LEU A 132 15.66 -2.30 6.70
N ILE A 133 14.83 -2.12 5.68
CA ILE A 133 13.38 -2.18 5.78
C ILE A 133 12.93 -3.51 5.20
N THR A 134 12.08 -4.22 5.93
CA THR A 134 11.38 -5.42 5.45
C THR A 134 9.89 -5.24 5.59
N VAL A 135 9.15 -5.75 4.60
CA VAL A 135 7.69 -5.71 4.60
C VAL A 135 7.17 -7.08 4.19
N LEU A 136 6.27 -7.58 5.01
CA LEU A 136 5.40 -8.69 4.69
C LEU A 136 4.08 -8.08 4.21
N ALA A 137 3.71 -8.27 2.96
CA ALA A 137 2.43 -7.79 2.44
C ALA A 137 1.61 -8.98 1.95
N THR A 138 0.34 -9.02 2.32
CA THR A 138 -0.56 -10.13 2.04
C THR A 138 -1.73 -9.65 1.20
N ASN A 139 -1.98 -10.38 0.12
CA ASN A 139 -3.20 -10.29 -0.69
C ASN A 139 -4.15 -11.38 -0.20
N ASP A 140 -5.21 -11.00 0.49
CA ASP A 140 -6.19 -11.91 1.08
C ASP A 140 -7.38 -12.13 0.14
N GLY A 141 -8.10 -13.24 0.32
CA GLY A 141 -9.34 -13.54 -0.38
C GLY A 141 -9.41 -14.98 -0.90
N GLU A 142 -10.55 -15.35 -1.44
CA GLU A 142 -10.81 -16.69 -2.00
C GLU A 142 -10.45 -16.79 -3.49
N GLY A 143 -10.15 -15.70 -4.15
CA GLY A 143 -9.89 -15.64 -5.58
C GLY A 143 -8.86 -14.58 -5.97
N LYS A 144 -8.51 -14.55 -7.25
CA LYS A 144 -7.57 -13.57 -7.80
C LYS A 144 -8.09 -12.15 -7.64
N SER A 145 -7.24 -11.24 -7.18
CA SER A 145 -7.55 -9.82 -6.99
C SER A 145 -6.32 -8.96 -7.29
N PRO A 146 -6.48 -7.64 -7.48
CA PRO A 146 -5.33 -6.74 -7.46
C PRO A 146 -4.58 -6.82 -6.14
N ALA A 147 -3.28 -6.62 -6.20
CA ALA A 147 -2.41 -6.58 -5.02
C ALA A 147 -1.34 -5.49 -5.17
N GLY A 148 -0.91 -4.95 -4.07
CA GLY A 148 0.13 -3.92 -4.08
C GLY A 148 0.62 -3.56 -2.69
N PHE A 149 1.85 -3.10 -2.66
CA PHE A 149 2.50 -2.49 -1.51
C PHE A 149 3.04 -1.12 -1.92
N TRP A 150 2.81 -0.12 -1.09
CA TRP A 150 3.24 1.26 -1.29
C TRP A 150 3.87 1.80 -0.02
N LEU A 151 5.04 2.42 -0.13
CA LEU A 151 5.76 3.00 1.00
C LEU A 151 6.52 4.26 0.58
N GLY A 152 6.48 5.27 1.46
CA GLY A 152 7.37 6.42 1.45
C GLY A 152 7.97 6.66 2.82
N VAL A 153 9.27 6.91 2.86
CA VAL A 153 9.99 7.34 4.08
C VAL A 153 10.69 8.64 3.77
N ARG A 154 10.47 9.65 4.60
CA ARG A 154 11.23 10.90 4.57
C ARG A 154 12.06 11.02 5.84
N PHE A 155 13.36 11.12 5.65
CA PHE A 155 14.34 11.41 6.69
C PHE A 155 14.63 12.91 6.71
N GLN A 156 14.75 13.47 7.90
CA GLN A 156 15.32 14.79 8.15
C GLN A 156 16.50 14.64 9.12
N PHE A 157 17.60 15.26 8.81
CA PHE A 157 18.83 15.23 9.61
C PHE A 157 19.03 16.50 10.40
N GLU A 158 19.97 16.49 11.35
CA GLU A 158 20.27 17.66 12.20
C GLU A 158 20.80 18.85 11.41
N ASP A 159 21.50 18.62 10.32
CA ASP A 159 22.01 19.65 9.40
C ASP A 159 20.91 20.25 8.48
N GLY A 160 19.65 19.85 8.66
CA GLY A 160 18.52 20.29 7.85
C GLY A 160 18.37 19.56 6.51
N SER A 161 19.32 18.71 6.13
CA SER A 161 19.22 17.92 4.91
C SER A 161 18.09 16.89 5.01
N THR A 162 17.57 16.47 3.85
CA THR A 162 16.50 15.47 3.75
C THR A 162 16.88 14.37 2.79
N ARG A 163 16.33 13.18 3.02
CA ARG A 163 16.45 12.04 2.11
C ARG A 163 15.15 11.26 2.08
N GLU A 164 14.86 10.65 0.95
CA GLU A 164 13.68 9.82 0.78
C GLU A 164 14.06 8.40 0.36
N ILE A 165 13.28 7.44 0.85
CA ILE A 165 13.25 6.05 0.39
C ILE A 165 11.80 5.76 0.03
N VAL A 166 11.58 5.27 -1.19
CA VAL A 166 10.25 4.98 -1.71
C VAL A 166 10.17 3.54 -2.20
N SER A 167 8.95 3.02 -2.30
CA SER A 167 8.72 1.77 -3.01
C SER A 167 8.86 1.99 -4.52
N ASP A 168 9.75 1.24 -5.13
CA ASP A 168 10.07 1.26 -6.54
C ASP A 168 10.66 -0.09 -7.00
N SER A 169 11.12 -0.17 -8.24
CA SER A 169 11.72 -1.38 -8.82
C SER A 169 13.06 -1.81 -8.20
N SER A 170 13.66 -1.00 -7.33
CA SER A 170 14.94 -1.31 -6.66
C SER A 170 14.76 -2.14 -5.38
N TRP A 171 13.52 -2.41 -4.97
CA TRP A 171 13.23 -3.33 -3.89
C TRP A 171 13.44 -4.78 -4.34
N LYS A 172 13.92 -5.61 -3.43
CA LYS A 172 13.99 -7.07 -3.64
C LYS A 172 12.72 -7.69 -3.09
N VAL A 173 12.21 -8.63 -3.84
CA VAL A 173 11.03 -9.43 -3.51
C VAL A 173 11.45 -10.87 -3.34
#